data_e6ef9477b8c60d7063d9e22b39a4446f
#
_entry.id   e6ef9477b8c60d7063d9e22b39a4446f
#
_cell.length_a   1.000
_cell.length_b   1.000
_cell.length_c   1.000
_cell.angle_alpha   90.00
_cell.angle_beta   90.00
_cell.angle_gamma   90.00
#
_symmetry.space_group_name_H-M   'P 1'
#
loop_
_entity.id
_entity.type
_entity.pdbx_description
1 polymer ?
#
loop_
_entity_poly.entity_id
_entity_poly.type
_entity_poly.pdbx_seq_one_letter_code
_entity_poly.pdbx_strand_id
1 'polypeptide(L)'
;MLTLCMDTAYKYLSLSLIEDGKIVAAIDEECFKKQSEMVFVKLDELFCMAKRDRLAIDSVCITSGPGSYTGVRIAMTIAKTIAEVAKLKLFTISTLRLYSNGEKNTMVIMDARASRAYVGIYDNGNTVMKDQVMNLNDINPENYNVVGDGSLIGKDDKMYTISGAFLKTMNFWEEVKEIDFLVPEYLKESDSYYR
;
A
#
# COMPACT_ATOMS: atom_id res chain seq x y z
N MET A 1 17.69 -0.54 12.56
CA MET A 1 16.62 0.43 12.26
C MET A 1 15.30 -0.32 12.16
N LEU A 2 14.34 0.03 13.03
CA LEU A 2 13.02 -0.60 13.08
C LEU A 2 11.99 0.29 12.36
N THR A 3 11.37 -0.22 11.29
CA THR A 3 10.38 0.50 10.49
C THR A 3 9.01 -0.12 10.64
N LEU A 4 8.01 0.69 10.97
CA LEU A 4 6.61 0.31 10.91
C LEU A 4 6.08 0.55 9.50
N CYS A 5 5.58 -0.50 8.84
CA CYS A 5 4.94 -0.40 7.53
C CYS A 5 3.43 -0.63 7.65
N MET A 6 2.64 0.20 6.94
CA MET A 6 1.17 0.12 6.98
C MET A 6 0.56 0.32 5.61
N ASP A 7 -0.36 -0.57 5.25
CA ASP A 7 -1.27 -0.40 4.11
C ASP A 7 -2.73 -0.64 4.53
N THR A 8 -3.58 0.31 4.19
CA THR A 8 -5.03 0.26 4.37
C THR A 8 -5.76 0.71 3.11
N ALA A 9 -5.03 0.78 1.98
CA ALA A 9 -5.52 1.43 0.77
C ALA A 9 -6.62 0.67 0.03
N TYR A 10 -6.75 -0.65 0.27
CA TYR A 10 -7.68 -1.49 -0.48
C TYR A 10 -8.46 -2.48 0.40
N LYS A 11 -8.44 -3.77 0.07
CA LYS A 11 -9.24 -4.82 0.76
C LYS A 11 -8.63 -5.24 2.09
N TYR A 12 -7.33 -5.03 2.24
CA TYR A 12 -6.54 -5.52 3.38
C TYR A 12 -6.20 -4.42 4.36
N LEU A 13 -6.01 -4.81 5.60
CA LEU A 13 -5.19 -4.14 6.59
C LEU A 13 -3.88 -4.90 6.66
N SER A 14 -2.81 -4.30 6.16
CA SER A 14 -1.49 -4.89 6.21
C SER A 14 -0.56 -4.06 7.09
N LEU A 15 0.07 -4.74 8.03
CA LEU A 15 1.01 -4.16 8.97
C LEU A 15 2.27 -5.02 9.00
N SER A 16 3.44 -4.40 9.01
CA SER A 16 4.68 -5.12 9.30
C SER A 16 5.69 -4.28 10.06
N LEU A 17 6.51 -4.94 10.86
CA LEU A 17 7.71 -4.39 11.45
C LEU A 17 8.91 -4.99 10.75
N ILE A 18 9.73 -4.12 10.16
CA ILE A 18 10.96 -4.48 9.46
C ILE A 18 12.14 -3.94 10.26
N GLU A 19 13.01 -4.84 10.72
CA GLU A 19 14.23 -4.50 11.45
C GLU A 19 15.44 -5.00 10.68
N ASP A 20 16.34 -4.08 10.31
CA ASP A 20 17.60 -4.39 9.63
C ASP A 20 17.43 -5.32 8.41
N GLY A 21 16.45 -5.03 7.57
CA GLY A 21 16.15 -5.78 6.35
C GLY A 21 15.48 -7.13 6.57
N LYS A 22 14.83 -7.35 7.72
CA LYS A 22 14.07 -8.56 8.03
C LYS A 22 12.71 -8.20 8.62
N ILE A 23 11.68 -8.96 8.24
CA ILE A 23 10.37 -8.86 8.87
C ILE A 23 10.44 -9.54 10.23
N VAL A 24 10.18 -8.79 11.30
CA VAL A 24 10.15 -9.32 12.68
C VAL A 24 8.73 -9.64 13.16
N ALA A 25 7.73 -8.99 12.59
CA ALA A 25 6.32 -9.33 12.75
C ALA A 25 5.52 -8.82 11.53
N ALA A 26 4.43 -9.51 11.20
CA ALA A 26 3.56 -9.11 10.11
C ALA A 26 2.11 -9.56 10.34
N ILE A 27 1.17 -8.76 9.88
CA ILE A 27 -0.27 -9.04 9.86
C ILE A 27 -0.78 -8.62 8.49
N ASP A 28 -1.44 -9.55 7.78
CA ASP A 28 -2.23 -9.27 6.58
C ASP A 28 -3.63 -9.81 6.82
N GLU A 29 -4.62 -8.94 6.92
CA GLU A 29 -5.99 -9.32 7.20
C GLU A 29 -6.95 -8.66 6.22
N GLU A 30 -7.83 -9.44 5.62
CA GLU A 30 -8.88 -8.89 4.78
C GLU A 30 -9.98 -8.27 5.67
N CYS A 31 -10.09 -6.96 5.62
CA CYS A 31 -10.89 -6.19 6.59
C CYS A 31 -12.15 -5.55 6.03
N PHE A 32 -12.49 -5.73 4.81
CA PHE A 32 -13.69 -5.24 4.12
C PHE A 32 -14.35 -3.98 4.75
N LYS A 33 -13.71 -2.81 4.58
CA LYS A 33 -14.14 -1.50 5.12
C LYS A 33 -14.11 -1.35 6.66
N LYS A 34 -13.48 -2.28 7.39
CA LYS A 34 -13.31 -2.22 8.86
C LYS A 34 -11.92 -1.79 9.29
N GLN A 35 -11.08 -1.33 8.36
CA GLN A 35 -9.69 -0.97 8.65
C GLN A 35 -9.57 0.05 9.79
N SER A 36 -10.46 1.06 9.84
CA SER A 36 -10.44 2.09 10.88
C SER A 36 -10.76 1.54 12.28
N GLU A 37 -11.59 0.51 12.38
CA GLU A 37 -11.96 -0.13 13.64
C GLU A 37 -10.86 -1.06 14.15
N MET A 38 -10.12 -1.68 13.22
CA MET A 38 -9.19 -2.76 13.53
C MET A 38 -7.73 -2.29 13.64
N VAL A 39 -7.36 -1.19 13.01
CA VAL A 39 -5.95 -0.81 12.84
C VAL A 39 -5.20 -0.69 14.18
N PHE A 40 -5.79 -0.07 15.20
CA PHE A 40 -5.12 0.10 16.50
C PHE A 40 -5.00 -1.21 17.26
N VAL A 41 -6.03 -2.07 17.20
CA VAL A 41 -5.99 -3.41 17.81
C VAL A 41 -4.88 -4.25 17.16
N LYS A 42 -4.80 -4.19 15.82
CA LYS A 42 -3.78 -4.93 15.06
C LYS A 42 -2.37 -4.35 15.23
N LEU A 43 -2.24 -3.04 15.43
CA LEU A 43 -0.96 -2.45 15.80
C LEU A 43 -0.47 -2.98 17.16
N ASP A 44 -1.35 -3.04 18.16
CA ASP A 44 -1.02 -3.62 19.46
C ASP A 44 -0.59 -5.08 19.35
N GLU A 45 -1.35 -5.88 18.60
CA GLU A 45 -1.03 -7.28 18.30
C GLU A 45 0.35 -7.41 17.64
N LEU A 46 0.64 -6.59 16.63
CA LEU A 46 1.90 -6.60 15.89
C LEU A 46 3.11 -6.36 16.82
N PHE A 47 3.04 -5.35 17.69
CA PHE A 47 4.12 -5.04 18.62
C PHE A 47 4.30 -6.14 19.68
N CYS A 48 3.21 -6.74 20.15
CA CYS A 48 3.26 -7.89 21.04
C CYS A 48 3.93 -9.10 20.37
N MET A 49 3.59 -9.41 19.13
CA MET A 49 4.21 -10.48 18.35
C MET A 49 5.72 -10.27 18.17
N ALA A 50 6.10 -9.03 17.84
CA ALA A 50 7.51 -8.65 17.66
C ALA A 50 8.30 -8.62 18.97
N LYS A 51 7.65 -8.58 20.13
CA LYS A 51 8.27 -8.30 21.43
C LYS A 51 9.10 -7.01 21.39
N ARG A 52 8.56 -5.97 20.81
CA ARG A 52 9.17 -4.64 20.67
C ARG A 52 8.33 -3.59 21.39
N ASP A 53 9.01 -2.59 21.94
CA ASP A 53 8.35 -1.39 22.45
C ASP A 53 7.84 -0.56 21.27
N ARG A 54 6.64 0.00 21.40
CA ARG A 54 6.04 0.88 20.40
C ARG A 54 6.86 2.16 20.17
N LEU A 55 7.61 2.59 21.17
CA LEU A 55 8.50 3.75 21.08
C LEU A 55 9.86 3.42 20.41
N ALA A 56 10.13 2.16 20.14
CA ALA A 56 11.39 1.74 19.52
C ALA A 56 11.46 1.90 18.01
N ILE A 57 10.38 2.38 17.35
CA ILE A 57 10.39 2.59 15.89
C ILE A 57 11.23 3.80 15.51
N ASP A 58 12.02 3.65 14.44
CA ASP A 58 12.89 4.70 13.88
C ASP A 58 12.25 5.40 12.67
N SER A 59 11.32 4.73 12.01
CA SER A 59 10.66 5.25 10.81
C SER A 59 9.32 4.57 10.55
N VAL A 60 8.52 5.20 9.68
CA VAL A 60 7.24 4.68 9.21
C VAL A 60 7.23 4.67 7.69
N CYS A 61 6.66 3.63 7.08
CA CYS A 61 6.39 3.57 5.64
C CYS A 61 4.92 3.24 5.38
N ILE A 62 4.29 3.99 4.48
CA ILE A 62 2.88 3.80 4.12
C ILE A 62 2.66 3.81 2.62
N THR A 63 1.53 3.25 2.18
CA THR A 63 1.04 3.49 0.83
C THR A 63 0.46 4.90 0.69
N SER A 64 0.83 5.62 -0.39
CA SER A 64 0.32 6.96 -0.69
C SER A 64 -0.96 6.96 -1.53
N GLY A 65 -1.38 5.80 -2.04
CA GLY A 65 -2.43 5.62 -3.05
C GLY A 65 -1.83 5.10 -4.37
N PRO A 66 -2.67 4.89 -5.38
CA PRO A 66 -4.12 5.05 -5.40
C PRO A 66 -4.84 4.00 -4.55
N GLY A 67 -6.13 4.24 -4.26
CA GLY A 67 -6.94 3.29 -3.51
C GLY A 67 -8.26 3.84 -3.00
N SER A 68 -8.80 3.19 -1.98
CA SER A 68 -9.99 3.66 -1.27
C SER A 68 -9.73 5.03 -0.65
N TYR A 69 -10.61 5.99 -0.89
CA TYR A 69 -10.52 7.35 -0.35
C TYR A 69 -10.33 7.36 1.17
N THR A 70 -11.13 6.58 1.89
CA THR A 70 -11.02 6.46 3.35
C THR A 70 -9.80 5.61 3.73
N GLY A 71 -9.56 4.51 3.02
CA GLY A 71 -8.50 3.56 3.32
C GLY A 71 -7.12 4.22 3.32
N VAL A 72 -6.73 4.90 2.25
CA VAL A 72 -5.41 5.57 2.17
C VAL A 72 -5.23 6.58 3.31
N ARG A 73 -6.30 7.30 3.69
CA ARG A 73 -6.24 8.30 4.76
C ARG A 73 -6.02 7.71 6.14
N ILE A 74 -6.48 6.49 6.40
CA ILE A 74 -6.30 5.84 7.72
C ILE A 74 -4.81 5.70 8.01
N ALA A 75 -4.08 4.97 7.17
CA ALA A 75 -2.63 4.79 7.36
C ALA A 75 -1.88 6.11 7.35
N MET A 76 -2.23 7.02 6.43
CA MET A 76 -1.58 8.33 6.30
C MET A 76 -1.76 9.20 7.55
N THR A 77 -2.97 9.28 8.12
CA THR A 77 -3.20 10.06 9.34
C THR A 77 -2.41 9.49 10.52
N ILE A 78 -2.42 8.18 10.70
CA ILE A 78 -1.67 7.52 11.77
C ILE A 78 -0.17 7.77 11.58
N ALA A 79 0.36 7.58 10.37
CA ALA A 79 1.77 7.75 10.07
C ALA A 79 2.25 9.19 10.27
N LYS A 80 1.49 10.17 9.79
CA LYS A 80 1.79 11.60 10.00
C LYS A 80 1.83 11.93 11.50
N THR A 81 0.83 11.47 12.26
CA THR A 81 0.77 11.73 13.70
C THR A 81 1.98 11.12 14.42
N ILE A 82 2.31 9.86 14.15
CA ILE A 82 3.46 9.19 14.77
C ILE A 82 4.76 9.90 14.38
N ALA A 83 4.96 10.17 13.09
CA ALA A 83 6.18 10.78 12.58
C ALA A 83 6.39 12.19 13.15
N GLU A 84 5.33 13.01 13.24
CA GLU A 84 5.41 14.35 13.81
C GLU A 84 5.68 14.34 15.31
N VAL A 85 4.97 13.50 16.07
CA VAL A 85 5.10 13.46 17.54
C VAL A 85 6.45 12.88 17.96
N ALA A 86 6.88 11.79 17.34
CA ALA A 86 8.13 11.12 17.68
C ALA A 86 9.35 11.60 16.87
N LYS A 87 9.16 12.56 15.95
CA LYS A 87 10.20 13.10 15.05
C LYS A 87 10.88 12.02 14.21
N LEU A 88 10.09 11.11 13.67
CA LEU A 88 10.55 9.98 12.87
C LEU A 88 10.56 10.32 11.37
N LYS A 89 11.36 9.57 10.61
CA LYS A 89 11.28 9.59 9.16
C LYS A 89 9.99 8.94 8.69
N LEU A 90 9.34 9.57 7.73
CA LEU A 90 8.16 9.03 7.03
C LEU A 90 8.53 8.72 5.58
N PHE A 91 8.18 7.54 5.14
CA PHE A 91 8.33 7.09 3.75
C PHE A 91 6.98 6.77 3.15
N THR A 92 6.88 6.94 1.85
CA THR A 92 5.71 6.53 1.07
C THR A 92 6.11 5.61 -0.09
N ILE A 93 5.14 4.81 -0.54
CA ILE A 93 5.24 4.03 -1.76
C ILE A 93 3.87 4.00 -2.44
N SER A 94 3.83 4.00 -3.78
CA SER A 94 2.57 3.78 -4.50
C SER A 94 1.95 2.43 -4.11
N THR A 95 0.63 2.40 -3.94
CA THR A 95 -0.09 1.16 -3.63
C THR A 95 0.11 0.10 -4.73
N LEU A 96 0.05 0.50 -6.01
CA LEU A 96 0.22 -0.45 -7.11
C LEU A 96 1.66 -0.96 -7.19
N ARG A 97 2.65 -0.08 -6.95
CA ARG A 97 4.06 -0.50 -6.89
C ARG A 97 4.28 -1.50 -5.75
N LEU A 98 3.74 -1.25 -4.58
CA LEU A 98 3.80 -2.20 -3.46
C LEU A 98 3.21 -3.55 -3.86
N TYR A 99 2.01 -3.55 -4.47
CA TYR A 99 1.32 -4.77 -4.85
C TYR A 99 2.01 -5.54 -5.98
N SER A 100 2.85 -4.87 -6.78
CA SER A 100 3.71 -5.57 -7.76
C SER A 100 4.69 -6.53 -7.09
N ASN A 101 4.92 -6.40 -5.78
CA ASN A 101 5.83 -7.23 -4.99
C ASN A 101 7.30 -7.21 -5.49
N GLY A 102 7.65 -6.20 -6.31
CA GLY A 102 8.96 -6.12 -6.95
C GLY A 102 9.22 -7.21 -8.00
N GLU A 103 8.18 -7.90 -8.46
CA GLU A 103 8.30 -8.98 -9.45
C GLU A 103 8.52 -8.44 -10.86
N LYS A 104 8.99 -9.34 -11.76
CA LYS A 104 9.22 -9.01 -13.16
C LYS A 104 7.92 -8.87 -13.93
N ASN A 105 7.91 -7.92 -14.86
CA ASN A 105 6.88 -7.78 -15.88
C ASN A 105 5.45 -7.88 -15.32
N THR A 106 5.17 -7.11 -14.26
CA THR A 106 3.94 -7.20 -13.48
C THR A 106 2.99 -6.06 -13.81
N MET A 107 1.76 -6.39 -14.19
CA MET A 107 0.64 -5.46 -14.29
C MET A 107 -0.21 -5.59 -13.03
N VAL A 108 -0.36 -4.51 -12.28
CA VAL A 108 -1.21 -4.46 -11.11
C VAL A 108 -2.52 -3.79 -11.47
N ILE A 109 -3.65 -4.43 -11.09
CA ILE A 109 -5.00 -3.99 -11.39
C ILE A 109 -5.79 -3.94 -10.08
N MET A 110 -6.42 -2.80 -9.79
CA MET A 110 -7.32 -2.65 -8.64
C MET A 110 -8.64 -1.99 -9.09
N ASP A 111 -9.76 -2.48 -8.59
CA ASP A 111 -11.08 -1.94 -8.92
C ASP A 111 -11.18 -0.45 -8.57
N ALA A 112 -11.39 0.37 -9.59
CA ALA A 112 -11.62 1.80 -9.44
C ALA A 112 -13.10 2.18 -9.60
N ARG A 113 -14.02 1.21 -9.61
CA ARG A 113 -15.47 1.38 -9.82
C ARG A 113 -15.84 1.89 -11.21
N ALA A 114 -17.14 1.79 -11.54
CA ALA A 114 -17.71 2.31 -12.78
C ALA A 114 -16.97 1.79 -14.05
N SER A 115 -16.76 0.49 -14.15
CA SER A 115 -16.05 -0.18 -15.25
C SER A 115 -14.63 0.37 -15.52
N ARG A 116 -13.95 0.82 -14.47
CA ARG A 116 -12.58 1.32 -14.50
C ARG A 116 -11.71 0.59 -13.47
N ALA A 117 -10.41 0.55 -13.71
CA ALA A 117 -9.42 0.05 -12.78
C ALA A 117 -8.26 1.07 -12.62
N TYR A 118 -7.63 1.06 -11.45
CA TYR A 118 -6.29 1.58 -11.29
C TYR A 118 -5.33 0.54 -11.86
N VAL A 119 -4.44 0.98 -12.74
CA VAL A 119 -3.48 0.12 -13.43
C VAL A 119 -2.10 0.73 -13.37
N GLY A 120 -1.11 -0.07 -13.03
CA GLY A 120 0.31 0.26 -13.08
C GLY A 120 1.10 -0.94 -13.60
N ILE A 121 2.20 -0.70 -14.33
CA ILE A 121 3.08 -1.77 -14.83
C ILE A 121 4.48 -1.55 -14.29
N TYR A 122 5.05 -2.62 -13.73
CA TYR A 122 6.35 -2.61 -13.10
C TYR A 122 7.21 -3.79 -13.57
N ASP A 123 8.51 -3.55 -13.68
CA ASP A 123 9.50 -4.60 -13.90
C ASP A 123 10.58 -4.54 -12.82
N ASN A 124 10.69 -5.58 -12.01
CA ASN A 124 11.56 -5.61 -10.83
C ASN A 124 11.37 -4.35 -9.94
N GLY A 125 10.13 -3.88 -9.77
CA GLY A 125 9.77 -2.69 -9.01
C GLY A 125 9.96 -1.35 -9.74
N ASN A 126 10.66 -1.32 -10.88
CA ASN A 126 10.79 -0.11 -11.70
C ASN A 126 9.51 0.15 -12.48
N THR A 127 9.12 1.42 -12.59
CA THR A 127 7.92 1.82 -13.32
C THR A 127 8.13 1.67 -14.82
N VAL A 128 7.34 0.82 -15.47
CA VAL A 128 7.20 0.71 -16.93
C VAL A 128 6.04 1.59 -17.40
N MET A 129 4.92 1.53 -16.70
CA MET A 129 3.78 2.42 -16.91
C MET A 129 3.35 3.00 -15.56
N LYS A 130 3.24 4.32 -15.49
CA LYS A 130 2.80 5.02 -14.28
C LYS A 130 1.37 4.62 -13.92
N ASP A 131 1.08 4.70 -12.63
CA ASP A 131 -0.25 4.49 -12.10
C ASP A 131 -1.26 5.41 -12.76
N GLN A 132 -2.34 4.85 -13.26
CA GLN A 132 -3.41 5.59 -13.93
C GLN A 132 -4.76 4.88 -13.80
N VAL A 133 -5.83 5.60 -14.10
CA VAL A 133 -7.17 5.03 -14.23
C VAL A 133 -7.40 4.67 -15.69
N MET A 134 -7.82 3.42 -15.94
CA MET A 134 -8.15 2.93 -17.28
C MET A 134 -9.55 2.34 -17.31
N ASN A 135 -10.26 2.44 -18.44
CA ASN A 135 -11.46 1.64 -18.66
C ASN A 135 -11.07 0.17 -18.81
N LEU A 136 -11.90 -0.73 -18.31
CA LEU A 136 -11.59 -2.17 -18.35
C LEU A 136 -11.37 -2.70 -19.78
N ASN A 137 -12.09 -2.15 -20.76
CA ASN A 137 -11.96 -2.56 -22.17
C ASN A 137 -10.64 -2.11 -22.82
N ASP A 138 -9.95 -1.15 -22.22
CA ASP A 138 -8.70 -0.59 -22.74
C ASP A 138 -7.46 -1.29 -22.16
N ILE A 139 -7.67 -2.22 -21.19
CA ILE A 139 -6.58 -2.94 -20.53
C ILE A 139 -6.20 -4.17 -21.34
N ASN A 140 -4.96 -4.21 -21.82
CA ASN A 140 -4.39 -5.39 -22.47
C ASN A 140 -3.40 -6.10 -21.53
N PRO A 141 -3.77 -7.26 -20.95
CA PRO A 141 -2.92 -8.00 -20.02
C PRO A 141 -1.94 -8.97 -20.69
N GLU A 142 -1.88 -8.99 -22.03
CA GLU A 142 -0.98 -9.90 -22.75
C GLU A 142 0.48 -9.64 -22.35
N ASN A 143 1.20 -10.72 -22.08
CA ASN A 143 2.61 -10.71 -21.70
C ASN A 143 2.92 -10.16 -20.30
N TYR A 144 1.93 -9.89 -19.45
CA TYR A 144 2.14 -9.45 -18.09
C TYR A 144 1.70 -10.51 -17.06
N ASN A 145 2.45 -10.58 -15.96
CA ASN A 145 1.99 -11.23 -14.74
C ASN A 145 0.95 -10.32 -14.08
N VAL A 146 -0.34 -10.67 -14.19
CA VAL A 146 -1.43 -9.87 -13.62
C VAL A 146 -1.54 -10.12 -12.13
N VAL A 147 -1.59 -9.04 -11.35
CA VAL A 147 -1.74 -9.05 -9.90
C VAL A 147 -2.88 -8.11 -9.49
N GLY A 148 -3.64 -8.46 -8.46
CA GLY A 148 -4.82 -7.75 -7.99
C GLY A 148 -6.11 -8.36 -8.53
N ASP A 149 -7.04 -7.51 -8.96
CA ASP A 149 -8.38 -7.90 -9.40
C ASP A 149 -8.39 -8.35 -10.88
N GLY A 150 -7.70 -9.43 -11.19
CA GLY A 150 -7.63 -10.00 -12.54
C GLY A 150 -9.00 -10.37 -13.11
N SER A 151 -9.95 -10.75 -12.25
CA SER A 151 -11.33 -11.09 -12.62
C SER A 151 -12.06 -9.96 -13.36
N LEU A 152 -11.67 -8.71 -13.17
CA LEU A 152 -12.22 -7.55 -13.90
C LEU A 152 -11.96 -7.64 -15.41
N ILE A 153 -10.93 -8.36 -15.82
CA ILE A 153 -10.49 -8.52 -17.21
C ILE A 153 -10.41 -9.98 -17.66
N GLY A 154 -11.15 -10.87 -16.99
CA GLY A 154 -11.24 -12.29 -17.33
C GLY A 154 -10.00 -13.12 -16.99
N LYS A 155 -9.17 -12.67 -16.05
CA LYS A 155 -8.05 -13.41 -15.45
C LYS A 155 -8.35 -13.78 -14.02
N ASP A 156 -7.57 -14.68 -13.43
CA ASP A 156 -7.70 -15.00 -12.02
C ASP A 156 -7.21 -13.84 -11.13
N ASP A 157 -7.87 -13.63 -9.99
CA ASP A 157 -7.40 -12.73 -8.95
C ASP A 157 -6.14 -13.31 -8.30
N LYS A 158 -5.12 -12.46 -8.15
CA LYS A 158 -3.85 -12.86 -7.56
C LYS A 158 -3.33 -11.77 -6.64
N MET A 159 -3.02 -12.11 -5.41
CA MET A 159 -2.38 -11.18 -4.48
C MET A 159 -1.14 -11.82 -3.86
N TYR A 160 -0.11 -11.02 -3.70
CA TYR A 160 1.03 -11.34 -2.85
C TYR A 160 0.75 -10.90 -1.41
N THR A 161 1.52 -11.41 -0.48
CA THR A 161 1.52 -10.95 0.91
C THR A 161 2.01 -9.50 0.94
N ILE A 162 1.12 -8.57 1.32
CA ILE A 162 1.40 -7.12 1.26
C ILE A 162 2.49 -6.74 2.26
N SER A 163 2.44 -7.30 3.46
CA SER A 163 3.46 -7.11 4.48
C SER A 163 4.87 -7.51 3.99
N GLY A 164 4.97 -8.61 3.23
CA GLY A 164 6.21 -9.06 2.60
C GLY A 164 6.67 -8.17 1.46
N ALA A 165 5.73 -7.59 0.72
CA ALA A 165 6.01 -6.71 -0.40
C ALA A 165 6.71 -5.41 0.03
N PHE A 166 6.41 -4.87 1.22
CA PHE A 166 7.14 -3.73 1.78
C PHE A 166 8.65 -3.96 1.81
N LEU A 167 9.09 -5.13 2.30
CA LEU A 167 10.50 -5.46 2.33
C LEU A 167 11.12 -5.55 0.93
N LYS A 168 10.44 -6.22 0.00
CA LYS A 168 10.93 -6.40 -1.37
C LYS A 168 11.00 -5.10 -2.17
N THR A 169 10.18 -4.14 -1.83
CA THR A 169 10.10 -2.84 -2.51
C THR A 169 10.78 -1.70 -1.74
N MET A 170 11.55 -2.01 -0.71
CA MET A 170 12.19 -1.02 0.18
C MET A 170 13.04 0.01 -0.60
N ASN A 171 13.72 -0.40 -1.66
CA ASN A 171 14.54 0.49 -2.49
C ASN A 171 13.73 1.55 -3.26
N PHE A 172 12.41 1.42 -3.28
CA PHE A 172 11.50 2.33 -3.98
C PHE A 172 10.69 3.21 -3.02
N TRP A 173 10.98 3.15 -1.74
CA TRP A 173 10.34 4.04 -0.77
C TRP A 173 10.87 5.46 -0.95
N GLU A 174 9.98 6.41 -0.90
CA GLU A 174 10.28 7.83 -1.06
C GLU A 174 10.16 8.54 0.29
N GLU A 175 11.25 9.19 0.74
CA GLU A 175 11.25 9.95 1.99
C GLU A 175 10.41 11.21 1.86
N VAL A 176 9.44 11.39 2.73
CA VAL A 176 8.60 12.58 2.82
C VAL A 176 9.36 13.67 3.53
N LYS A 177 9.67 14.76 2.82
CA LYS A 177 10.42 15.89 3.39
C LYS A 177 9.53 16.82 4.21
N GLU A 178 8.30 17.03 3.78
CA GLU A 178 7.35 17.96 4.39
C GLU A 178 6.07 17.21 4.75
N ILE A 179 6.04 16.65 5.97
CA ILE A 179 4.97 15.75 6.43
C ILE A 179 3.61 16.48 6.42
N ASP A 180 3.57 17.77 6.75
CA ASP A 180 2.34 18.55 6.79
C ASP A 180 1.63 18.60 5.44
N PHE A 181 2.39 18.66 4.35
CA PHE A 181 1.87 18.75 2.98
C PHE A 181 1.61 17.38 2.34
N LEU A 182 1.93 16.28 3.02
CA LEU A 182 1.63 14.96 2.49
C LEU A 182 0.12 14.77 2.37
N VAL A 183 -0.33 14.47 1.16
CA VAL A 183 -1.72 14.17 0.81
C VAL A 183 -1.80 12.85 0.04
N PRO A 184 -2.96 12.17 0.07
CA PRO A 184 -3.15 10.96 -0.73
C PRO A 184 -3.05 11.25 -2.22
N GLU A 185 -2.50 10.29 -2.96
CA GLU A 185 -2.44 10.33 -4.42
C GLU A 185 -3.80 9.90 -5.01
N TYR A 186 -4.56 10.90 -5.47
CA TYR A 186 -5.86 10.69 -6.09
C TYR A 186 -5.73 10.73 -7.61
N LEU A 187 -5.91 9.58 -8.26
CA LEU A 187 -5.88 9.46 -9.73
C LEU A 187 -7.24 9.72 -10.39
N LYS A 188 -8.29 9.86 -9.60
CA LYS A 188 -9.63 10.21 -10.07
C LYS A 188 -9.92 11.67 -9.82
N GLU A 189 -10.74 12.27 -10.70
CA GLU A 189 -11.32 13.58 -10.44
C GLU A 189 -12.19 13.52 -9.17
N SER A 190 -12.19 14.60 -8.37
CA SER A 190 -12.86 14.69 -7.07
C SER A 190 -14.31 14.24 -7.08
N ASP A 191 -15.04 14.59 -8.14
CA ASP A 191 -16.48 14.29 -8.28
C ASP A 191 -16.80 12.80 -8.46
N SER A 192 -15.81 11.98 -8.80
CA SER A 192 -15.97 10.54 -9.02
C SER A 192 -15.84 9.69 -7.77
N TYR A 193 -15.43 10.27 -6.63
CA TYR A 193 -15.32 9.56 -5.34
C TYR A 193 -16.65 9.50 -4.57
N TYR A 194 -17.62 10.33 -4.92
CA TYR A 194 -18.90 10.47 -4.20
C TYR A 194 -20.09 9.79 -4.90
N ARG A 195 -19.83 9.00 -5.94
CA ARG A 195 -20.89 8.25 -6.68
C ARG A 195 -20.81 6.76 -6.44
#